data_941488c6f8dfb0f9317979fe0b4c07da
#
_entry.id   941488c6f8dfb0f9317979fe0b4c07da
#
_cell.length_a   1.000
_cell.length_b   1.000
_cell.length_c   1.000
_cell.angle_alpha   90.00
_cell.angle_beta   90.00
_cell.angle_gamma   90.00
#
_symmetry.space_group_name_H-M   'P 1'
#
loop_
_entity.id
_entity.type
_entity.pdbx_description
1 polymer ?
#
loop_
_entity_poly.entity_id
_entity_poly.type
_entity_poly.pdbx_seq_one_letter_code
_entity_poly.pdbx_strand_id
1 'polypeptide(L)'
;MIPKRGRNWTAIVAAAVAVVAVAYACEQGSGGVGAGVAADAAQAVYVAPGQLDEFYAFMSGGFSGQLTVHGLPSGRLLKTVPVFSQFPENGWGYTEETKPMLNTSWGFVPWDDSHHPKLSQTNGVADGRWIFINGNNTPRVARVDLTLFETEEILEIPHSAGNHGSPFLTENTEYVVASTRFSVPIPQRDMSIEEYKGNFKGSISFIRADDPGNMRIAFQIIVPGYNYDLAHAGKGPSHGWAFFTSYNSEEANTLLEVNASQRDRDFIAAVNWRRAEECVAQGLGRETPANYMHNHMGEDRVAVSERVTSVLQLDLASCTGMVYYLPTPKSPHGVDIDPSGEYIAAGGKLAAVIPVHSFTKIMAAIEAQDFDQVIEGIPVLKYESILAGEVLEPGLGPLHTEFDGKGYGYTTMFISSEVVKWQIGTWQVVDRIPVHYSVGHLMIPGGDSRQPSGKYLVSLNKITKDRYLPTGPELAQSAELIDITGDKMRMLLEFPTMG
;
A
#
# COMPACT_ATOMS: atom_id res chain seq x y z
N MET A 1 2.17 71.75 -23.94
CA MET A 1 1.74 71.79 -22.52
C MET A 1 1.34 70.40 -22.10
N ILE A 2 2.15 69.76 -21.30
CA ILE A 2 1.86 68.40 -20.78
C ILE A 2 1.62 68.56 -19.30
N PRO A 3 0.50 68.08 -18.73
CA PRO A 3 0.24 68.19 -17.31
C PRO A 3 1.06 67.20 -16.52
N LYS A 4 1.83 67.66 -15.51
CA LYS A 4 2.50 66.84 -14.54
C LYS A 4 1.49 66.24 -13.57
N ARG A 5 1.26 64.93 -13.59
CA ARG A 5 0.55 64.18 -12.51
C ARG A 5 1.57 63.94 -11.36
N GLY A 6 1.42 64.60 -10.25
CA GLY A 6 2.09 64.30 -9.01
C GLY A 6 1.61 62.95 -8.46
N ARG A 7 2.50 62.00 -8.33
CA ARG A 7 2.20 60.73 -7.62
C ARG A 7 2.41 60.97 -6.12
N ASN A 8 1.35 60.81 -5.34
CA ASN A 8 1.42 60.86 -3.88
C ASN A 8 2.17 59.64 -3.33
N TRP A 9 3.43 59.78 -3.15
CA TRP A 9 4.29 58.72 -2.58
C TRP A 9 4.02 58.45 -1.08
N THR A 10 3.46 59.42 -0.36
CA THR A 10 3.09 59.29 1.06
C THR A 10 1.99 58.27 1.34
N ALA A 11 1.01 58.10 0.41
CA ALA A 11 -0.03 57.13 0.58
C ALA A 11 0.43 55.67 0.37
N ILE A 12 1.44 55.47 -0.47
CA ILE A 12 2.00 54.11 -0.75
C ILE A 12 2.90 53.67 0.41
N VAL A 13 3.66 54.56 1.01
CA VAL A 13 4.51 54.24 2.18
C VAL A 13 3.63 53.91 3.41
N ALA A 14 2.54 54.63 3.62
CA ALA A 14 1.64 54.40 4.75
C ALA A 14 0.89 53.01 4.60
N ALA A 15 0.53 52.63 3.38
CA ALA A 15 -0.09 51.31 3.11
C ALA A 15 0.93 50.17 3.30
N ALA A 16 2.16 50.31 2.88
CA ALA A 16 3.21 49.31 3.07
C ALA A 16 3.58 49.12 4.55
N VAL A 17 3.64 50.18 5.33
CA VAL A 17 3.92 50.13 6.78
C VAL A 17 2.72 49.49 7.54
N ALA A 18 1.49 49.75 7.12
CA ALA A 18 0.31 49.11 7.72
C ALA A 18 0.25 47.59 7.46
N VAL A 19 0.62 47.14 6.26
CA VAL A 19 0.68 45.70 5.93
C VAL A 19 1.77 44.99 6.72
N VAL A 20 2.95 45.61 6.89
CA VAL A 20 4.05 45.05 7.70
C VAL A 20 3.69 45.05 9.19
N ALA A 21 2.98 46.08 9.71
CA ALA A 21 2.54 46.11 11.09
C ALA A 21 1.44 45.07 11.39
N VAL A 22 0.52 44.78 10.44
CA VAL A 22 -0.48 43.73 10.58
C VAL A 22 0.14 42.34 10.51
N ALA A 23 1.17 42.14 9.65
CA ALA A 23 1.91 40.90 9.62
C ALA A 23 2.68 40.65 10.93
N TYR A 24 3.33 41.69 11.48
CA TYR A 24 4.06 41.59 12.75
C TYR A 24 3.13 41.41 13.96
N ALA A 25 1.91 41.95 13.93
CA ALA A 25 0.92 41.78 14.99
C ALA A 25 0.27 40.38 14.96
N CYS A 26 0.18 39.75 13.78
CA CYS A 26 -0.25 38.35 13.68
C CYS A 26 0.79 37.35 14.20
N GLU A 27 2.10 37.65 14.06
CA GLU A 27 3.14 36.81 14.65
C GLU A 27 3.24 36.91 16.18
N GLN A 28 2.90 38.04 16.77
CA GLN A 28 2.95 38.21 18.24
C GLN A 28 1.70 37.76 18.98
N GLY A 29 0.58 37.48 18.25
CA GLY A 29 -0.66 37.04 18.87
C GLY A 29 -0.75 35.52 19.13
N SER A 30 0.16 34.72 18.60
CA SER A 30 0.14 33.26 18.71
C SER A 30 1.04 32.66 19.80
N GLY A 31 1.74 33.49 20.57
CA GLY A 31 2.75 33.04 21.51
C GLY A 31 2.28 32.39 22.81
N GLY A 32 1.00 32.38 23.10
CA GLY A 32 0.51 31.87 24.40
C GLY A 32 -0.15 30.48 24.36
N VAL A 33 -0.75 30.10 23.25
CA VAL A 33 -1.48 28.83 23.14
C VAL A 33 -0.60 27.75 22.52
N GLY A 34 0.32 28.11 21.62
CA GLY A 34 1.22 27.17 20.95
C GLY A 34 2.29 26.55 21.85
N ALA A 35 2.80 27.31 22.83
CA ALA A 35 3.88 26.85 23.71
C ALA A 35 3.40 25.73 24.69
N GLY A 36 2.17 25.82 25.18
CA GLY A 36 1.58 24.79 26.06
C GLY A 36 1.30 23.49 25.33
N VAL A 37 0.76 23.57 24.12
CA VAL A 37 0.46 22.41 23.27
C VAL A 37 1.73 21.71 22.80
N ALA A 38 2.78 22.47 22.45
CA ALA A 38 4.06 21.91 22.06
C ALA A 38 4.79 21.22 23.22
N ALA A 39 4.73 21.79 24.43
CA ALA A 39 5.32 21.17 25.64
C ALA A 39 4.60 19.85 25.99
N ASP A 40 3.28 19.80 25.88
CA ASP A 40 2.49 18.60 26.14
C ASP A 40 2.76 17.52 25.08
N ALA A 41 2.86 17.87 23.79
CA ALA A 41 3.22 16.94 22.73
C ALA A 41 4.62 16.37 22.93
N ALA A 42 5.61 17.22 23.26
CA ALA A 42 6.97 16.77 23.55
C ALA A 42 7.03 15.78 24.75
N GLN A 43 6.24 16.02 25.79
CA GLN A 43 6.15 15.11 26.93
C GLN A 43 5.49 13.77 26.53
N ALA A 44 4.49 13.79 25.63
CA ALA A 44 3.79 12.60 25.19
C ALA A 44 4.66 11.65 24.35
N VAL A 45 5.70 12.17 23.69
CA VAL A 45 6.65 11.37 22.89
C VAL A 45 7.96 11.08 23.61
N TYR A 46 8.13 11.58 24.84
CA TYR A 46 9.36 11.40 25.60
C TYR A 46 9.47 9.96 26.11
N VAL A 47 10.54 9.30 25.69
CA VAL A 47 10.97 8.01 26.20
C VAL A 47 12.33 8.18 26.89
N ALA A 48 12.41 7.96 28.19
CA ALA A 48 13.62 8.20 28.96
C ALA A 48 14.79 7.32 28.49
N PRO A 49 16.04 7.77 28.65
CA PRO A 49 17.20 6.92 28.35
C PRO A 49 17.13 5.57 29.07
N GLY A 50 17.39 4.49 28.33
CA GLY A 50 17.32 3.13 28.84
C GLY A 50 15.90 2.52 28.89
N GLN A 51 14.87 3.29 28.55
CA GLN A 51 13.52 2.77 28.38
C GLN A 51 13.26 2.36 26.94
N LEU A 52 12.39 1.36 26.74
CA LEU A 52 11.93 0.91 25.44
C LEU A 52 10.73 1.76 24.99
N ASP A 53 10.61 1.93 23.70
CA ASP A 53 9.39 2.44 23.08
C ASP A 53 8.25 1.43 23.24
N GLU A 54 7.02 1.90 23.17
CA GLU A 54 5.82 1.06 23.37
C GLU A 54 5.56 0.17 22.16
N PHE A 55 5.84 0.67 20.95
CA PHE A 55 5.66 -0.05 19.70
C PHE A 55 6.86 0.11 18.77
N TYR A 56 6.96 -0.80 17.81
CA TYR A 56 7.83 -0.66 16.65
C TYR A 56 7.00 -0.31 15.42
N ALA A 57 7.49 0.65 14.63
CA ALA A 57 7.00 0.96 13.30
C ALA A 57 8.03 0.49 12.27
N PHE A 58 7.59 -0.37 11.35
CA PHE A 58 8.41 -0.90 10.27
C PHE A 58 8.08 -0.14 9.00
N MET A 59 9.05 0.58 8.46
CA MET A 59 8.85 1.44 7.30
C MET A 59 9.74 0.97 6.16
N SER A 60 9.15 0.85 4.98
CA SER A 60 9.95 0.66 3.77
C SER A 60 10.77 1.90 3.50
N GLY A 61 12.00 1.70 3.06
CA GLY A 61 12.89 2.80 2.66
C GLY A 61 12.69 3.24 1.21
N GLY A 62 11.62 2.83 0.54
CA GLY A 62 11.39 3.19 -0.86
C GLY A 62 12.63 2.90 -1.72
N PHE A 63 13.14 3.92 -2.36
CA PHE A 63 14.32 3.82 -3.24
C PHE A 63 15.62 3.41 -2.54
N SER A 64 15.69 3.45 -1.22
CA SER A 64 16.86 2.92 -0.50
C SER A 64 16.93 1.39 -0.51
N GLY A 65 15.83 0.71 -0.79
CA GLY A 65 15.74 -0.75 -0.81
C GLY A 65 15.92 -1.40 0.55
N GLN A 66 15.66 -0.65 1.62
CA GLN A 66 15.87 -1.07 3.00
C GLN A 66 14.57 -1.08 3.79
N LEU A 67 14.59 -1.70 4.94
CA LEU A 67 13.55 -1.64 5.94
C LEU A 67 14.09 -0.90 7.17
N THR A 68 13.36 0.11 7.65
CA THR A 68 13.74 0.83 8.87
C THR A 68 12.79 0.50 10.00
N VAL A 69 13.31 0.45 11.21
CA VAL A 69 12.57 0.18 12.44
C VAL A 69 12.64 1.42 13.32
N HIS A 70 11.49 2.02 13.56
CA HIS A 70 11.36 3.18 14.43
C HIS A 70 10.61 2.83 15.70
N GLY A 71 11.02 3.43 16.81
CA GLY A 71 10.30 3.31 18.07
C GLY A 71 9.14 4.31 18.13
N LEU A 72 8.00 3.91 18.66
CA LEU A 72 6.88 4.79 18.95
C LEU A 72 6.56 4.77 20.45
N PRO A 73 6.39 5.94 21.07
CA PRO A 73 6.13 7.25 20.49
C PRO A 73 7.36 8.10 20.15
N SER A 74 8.59 7.68 20.42
CA SER A 74 9.75 8.55 20.35
C SER A 74 10.16 8.95 18.91
N GLY A 75 9.75 8.22 17.89
CA GLY A 75 10.19 8.40 16.50
C GLY A 75 11.65 8.01 16.24
N ARG A 76 12.36 7.43 17.24
CA ARG A 76 13.79 7.09 17.11
C ARG A 76 14.00 6.00 16.08
N LEU A 77 14.96 6.19 15.18
CA LEU A 77 15.46 5.10 14.33
C LEU A 77 16.23 4.10 15.22
N LEU A 78 15.74 2.88 15.30
CA LEU A 78 16.30 1.80 16.12
C LEU A 78 17.22 0.89 15.30
N LYS A 79 16.83 0.59 14.08
CA LYS A 79 17.57 -0.33 13.20
C LYS A 79 17.27 0.00 11.73
N THR A 80 18.28 -0.18 10.89
CA THR A 80 18.12 -0.31 9.44
C THR A 80 18.43 -1.76 9.07
N VAL A 81 17.50 -2.41 8.40
CA VAL A 81 17.64 -3.78 7.90
C VAL A 81 17.80 -3.69 6.38
N PRO A 82 18.97 -4.06 5.84
CA PRO A 82 19.17 -4.09 4.39
C PRO A 82 18.38 -5.27 3.80
N VAL A 83 17.67 -4.99 2.69
CA VAL A 83 16.86 -6.00 2.00
C VAL A 83 17.27 -6.12 0.54
N PHE A 84 16.93 -5.14 -0.29
CA PHE A 84 17.18 -5.16 -1.73
C PHE A 84 18.37 -4.30 -2.16
N SER A 85 19.09 -3.71 -1.22
CA SER A 85 20.28 -2.90 -1.50
C SER A 85 21.47 -3.38 -0.71
N GLN A 86 22.65 -3.24 -1.28
CA GLN A 86 23.90 -3.51 -0.57
C GLN A 86 24.07 -2.56 0.60
N PHE A 87 24.59 -3.08 1.71
CA PHE A 87 24.83 -2.31 2.91
C PHE A 87 26.21 -2.59 3.49
N PRO A 88 27.21 -1.72 3.22
CA PRO A 88 28.61 -1.98 3.58
C PRO A 88 28.85 -2.10 5.08
N GLU A 89 28.05 -1.41 5.90
CA GLU A 89 28.25 -1.35 7.36
C GLU A 89 28.18 -2.73 8.03
N ASN A 90 27.38 -3.64 7.49
CA ASN A 90 27.25 -5.01 8.00
C ASN A 90 27.65 -6.09 6.99
N GLY A 91 28.15 -5.71 5.81
CA GLY A 91 28.57 -6.64 4.76
C GLY A 91 27.44 -7.24 3.91
N TRP A 92 26.20 -6.82 4.09
CA TRP A 92 25.06 -7.29 3.32
C TRP A 92 25.25 -7.04 1.81
N GLY A 93 25.04 -8.09 1.03
CA GLY A 93 25.21 -8.05 -0.43
C GLY A 93 26.68 -8.09 -0.92
N TYR A 94 27.64 -8.21 0.00
CA TYR A 94 29.07 -8.32 -0.32
C TYR A 94 29.67 -9.68 0.03
N THR A 95 29.14 -10.33 1.06
CA THR A 95 29.65 -11.65 1.51
C THR A 95 29.19 -12.76 0.58
N GLU A 96 29.87 -13.92 0.64
CA GLU A 96 29.49 -15.12 -0.12
C GLU A 96 28.10 -15.63 0.27
N GLU A 97 27.67 -15.37 1.49
CA GLU A 97 26.36 -15.77 2.03
C GLU A 97 25.24 -14.85 1.55
N THR A 98 25.44 -13.54 1.64
CA THR A 98 24.34 -12.56 1.43
C THR A 98 24.26 -12.06 -0.02
N LYS A 99 25.38 -12.03 -0.75
CA LYS A 99 25.40 -11.57 -2.14
C LYS A 99 24.48 -12.38 -3.07
N PRO A 100 24.39 -13.72 -2.95
CA PRO A 100 23.48 -14.52 -3.78
C PRO A 100 22.01 -14.20 -3.58
N MET A 101 21.61 -13.65 -2.43
CA MET A 101 20.22 -13.25 -2.16
C MET A 101 19.76 -12.09 -3.06
N LEU A 102 20.70 -11.30 -3.58
CA LEU A 102 20.43 -10.20 -4.51
C LEU A 102 20.48 -10.63 -5.99
N ASN A 103 20.75 -11.89 -6.28
CA ASN A 103 20.70 -12.42 -7.63
C ASN A 103 19.24 -12.59 -8.08
N THR A 104 19.00 -12.22 -9.32
CA THR A 104 17.72 -12.37 -10.00
C THR A 104 17.93 -13.07 -11.34
N SER A 105 16.87 -13.31 -12.06
CA SER A 105 16.92 -13.77 -13.44
C SER A 105 17.66 -12.81 -14.41
N TRP A 106 17.88 -11.55 -13.99
CA TRP A 106 18.74 -10.58 -14.71
C TRP A 106 20.22 -10.71 -14.34
N GLY A 107 20.55 -11.48 -13.31
CA GLY A 107 21.83 -11.50 -12.65
C GLY A 107 21.79 -10.77 -11.31
N PHE A 108 22.94 -10.21 -10.92
CA PHE A 108 23.06 -9.46 -9.66
C PHE A 108 22.36 -8.10 -9.76
N VAL A 109 21.27 -7.91 -9.00
CA VAL A 109 20.50 -6.67 -8.93
C VAL A 109 20.48 -6.16 -7.49
N PRO A 110 21.50 -5.36 -7.09
CA PRO A 110 21.66 -4.88 -5.72
C PRO A 110 20.88 -3.60 -5.43
N TRP A 111 19.68 -3.50 -5.96
CA TRP A 111 18.79 -2.39 -5.75
C TRP A 111 17.35 -2.76 -6.09
N ASP A 112 16.41 -2.20 -5.35
CA ASP A 112 14.99 -2.14 -5.71
C ASP A 112 14.30 -1.03 -4.90
N ASP A 113 13.13 -0.64 -5.35
CA ASP A 113 12.21 0.22 -4.63
C ASP A 113 11.30 -0.65 -3.75
N SER A 114 11.48 -0.58 -2.44
CA SER A 114 10.75 -1.40 -1.48
C SER A 114 9.48 -0.69 -0.96
N HIS A 115 8.38 -1.46 -0.85
CA HIS A 115 7.08 -0.95 -0.40
C HIS A 115 6.37 -1.94 0.53
N HIS A 116 5.37 -1.47 1.27
CA HIS A 116 4.33 -2.22 1.97
C HIS A 116 4.82 -3.43 2.81
N PRO A 117 5.69 -3.21 3.80
CA PRO A 117 6.05 -4.28 4.72
C PRO A 117 4.85 -4.76 5.52
N LYS A 118 4.70 -6.09 5.68
CA LYS A 118 3.62 -6.73 6.42
C LYS A 118 4.13 -7.72 7.45
N LEU A 119 3.62 -7.62 8.66
CA LEU A 119 3.97 -8.51 9.78
C LEU A 119 3.27 -9.86 9.66
N SER A 120 3.99 -10.94 10.00
CA SER A 120 3.38 -12.26 10.16
C SER A 120 2.32 -12.25 11.26
N GLN A 121 1.30 -13.07 11.08
CA GLN A 121 0.15 -13.14 11.97
C GLN A 121 -0.15 -14.58 12.39
N THR A 122 -0.63 -14.72 13.61
CA THR A 122 -1.21 -15.96 14.15
C THR A 122 -2.57 -15.60 14.76
N ASN A 123 -3.63 -16.25 14.30
CA ASN A 123 -5.02 -15.98 14.69
C ASN A 123 -5.41 -14.49 14.48
N GLY A 124 -4.94 -13.91 13.37
CA GLY A 124 -5.24 -12.54 13.01
C GLY A 124 -4.56 -11.48 13.88
N VAL A 125 -3.51 -11.84 14.59
CA VAL A 125 -2.73 -10.92 15.43
C VAL A 125 -1.26 -11.00 15.03
N ALA A 126 -0.60 -9.86 14.92
CA ALA A 126 0.83 -9.80 14.63
C ALA A 126 1.60 -10.60 15.69
N ASP A 127 2.42 -11.55 15.25
CA ASP A 127 3.09 -12.52 16.12
C ASP A 127 4.58 -12.24 16.37
N GLY A 128 5.12 -11.20 15.69
CA GLY A 128 6.49 -10.74 15.89
C GLY A 128 7.58 -11.68 15.37
N ARG A 129 7.23 -12.70 14.56
CA ARG A 129 8.22 -13.64 14.01
C ARG A 129 8.91 -13.07 12.80
N TRP A 130 8.13 -12.64 11.81
CA TRP A 130 8.62 -12.20 10.52
C TRP A 130 7.94 -10.94 10.03
N ILE A 131 8.64 -10.25 9.15
CA ILE A 131 8.07 -9.24 8.29
C ILE A 131 8.40 -9.57 6.83
N PHE A 132 7.45 -9.35 5.94
CA PHE A 132 7.62 -9.55 4.50
C PHE A 132 7.56 -8.21 3.81
N ILE A 133 8.43 -8.02 2.81
CA ILE A 133 8.52 -6.77 2.06
C ILE A 133 8.80 -7.07 0.59
N ASN A 134 8.26 -6.27 -0.31
CA ASN A 134 8.42 -6.46 -1.75
C ASN A 134 9.53 -5.60 -2.36
N GLY A 135 10.08 -6.09 -3.46
CA GLY A 135 10.76 -5.30 -4.47
C GLY A 135 9.75 -4.91 -5.54
N ASN A 136 9.57 -3.61 -5.74
CA ASN A 136 8.52 -3.08 -6.60
C ASN A 136 8.87 -3.24 -8.10
N ASN A 137 10.12 -3.00 -8.46
CA ASN A 137 10.54 -3.01 -9.87
C ASN A 137 11.00 -4.38 -10.36
N THR A 138 11.72 -5.11 -9.52
CA THR A 138 12.04 -6.52 -9.77
C THR A 138 11.15 -7.35 -8.87
N PRO A 139 10.13 -8.04 -9.40
CA PRO A 139 9.14 -8.72 -8.56
C PRO A 139 9.77 -9.72 -7.61
N ARG A 140 10.00 -9.31 -6.39
CA ARG A 140 10.61 -10.11 -5.32
C ARG A 140 9.84 -9.93 -4.03
N VAL A 141 9.85 -10.94 -3.19
CA VAL A 141 9.41 -10.87 -1.80
C VAL A 141 10.55 -11.30 -0.92
N ALA A 142 10.86 -10.49 0.08
CA ALA A 142 11.84 -10.81 1.12
C ALA A 142 11.13 -11.17 2.42
N ARG A 143 11.70 -12.13 3.16
CA ARG A 143 11.38 -12.43 4.54
C ARG A 143 12.51 -11.92 5.44
N VAL A 144 12.13 -11.15 6.46
CA VAL A 144 13.02 -10.62 7.48
C VAL A 144 12.68 -11.28 8.82
N ASP A 145 13.65 -11.86 9.47
CA ASP A 145 13.54 -12.40 10.81
C ASP A 145 13.55 -11.25 11.83
N LEU A 146 12.51 -11.18 12.67
CA LEU A 146 12.38 -10.13 13.68
C LEU A 146 13.05 -10.46 15.01
N THR A 147 13.58 -11.66 15.18
CA THR A 147 14.43 -12.00 16.32
C THR A 147 15.83 -11.43 16.15
N LEU A 148 16.35 -11.48 14.91
CA LEU A 148 17.68 -11.01 14.55
C LEU A 148 17.67 -9.64 13.86
N PHE A 149 16.53 -9.23 13.31
CA PHE A 149 16.40 -8.07 12.42
C PHE A 149 17.34 -8.18 11.22
N GLU A 150 17.27 -9.32 10.54
CA GLU A 150 18.09 -9.65 9.37
C GLU A 150 17.21 -10.25 8.26
N THR A 151 17.54 -9.93 7.02
CA THR A 151 16.89 -10.54 5.86
C THR A 151 17.35 -11.98 5.74
N GLU A 152 16.40 -12.90 5.77
CA GLU A 152 16.64 -14.34 5.79
C GLU A 152 16.58 -14.96 4.39
N GLU A 153 15.66 -14.46 3.55
CA GLU A 153 15.39 -15.03 2.24
C GLU A 153 14.75 -14.02 1.29
N ILE A 154 15.05 -14.12 0.02
CA ILE A 154 14.42 -13.35 -1.06
C ILE A 154 13.97 -14.31 -2.15
N LEU A 155 12.69 -14.26 -2.51
CA LEU A 155 12.09 -15.03 -3.59
C LEU A 155 11.74 -14.11 -4.76
N GLU A 156 12.25 -14.41 -5.96
CA GLU A 156 11.82 -13.78 -7.21
C GLU A 156 10.52 -14.43 -7.73
N ILE A 157 9.56 -13.63 -8.21
CA ILE A 157 8.25 -14.09 -8.62
C ILE A 157 8.17 -14.14 -10.15
N PRO A 158 7.99 -15.32 -10.76
CA PRO A 158 7.77 -15.44 -12.20
C PRO A 158 6.38 -14.98 -12.62
N HIS A 159 6.19 -14.71 -13.91
CA HIS A 159 4.94 -14.25 -14.53
C HIS A 159 4.43 -12.93 -13.91
N SER A 160 5.34 -12.06 -13.50
CA SER A 160 5.04 -10.81 -12.84
C SER A 160 5.89 -9.66 -13.39
N ALA A 161 5.31 -8.49 -13.50
CA ALA A 161 6.01 -7.24 -13.84
C ALA A 161 5.61 -6.16 -12.84
N GLY A 162 6.53 -5.88 -11.92
CA GLY A 162 6.26 -5.04 -10.77
C GLY A 162 5.39 -5.74 -9.72
N ASN A 163 5.56 -5.33 -8.47
CA ASN A 163 4.90 -5.93 -7.32
C ASN A 163 4.64 -4.84 -6.27
N HIS A 164 3.71 -3.94 -6.56
CA HIS A 164 3.56 -2.70 -5.78
C HIS A 164 2.77 -2.89 -4.48
N GLY A 165 1.58 -3.44 -4.55
CA GLY A 165 0.67 -3.55 -3.41
C GLY A 165 0.86 -4.82 -2.57
N SER A 166 1.93 -5.52 -2.74
CA SER A 166 2.28 -6.78 -2.11
C SER A 166 3.62 -6.67 -1.39
N PRO A 167 3.96 -7.58 -0.49
CA PRO A 167 3.17 -8.73 -0.07
C PRO A 167 2.08 -8.33 0.92
N PHE A 168 1.05 -9.15 1.03
CA PHE A 168 0.16 -9.14 2.17
C PHE A 168 -0.04 -10.58 2.66
N LEU A 169 -0.58 -10.72 3.86
CA LEU A 169 -0.60 -11.99 4.56
C LEU A 169 -2.01 -12.42 4.89
N THR A 170 -2.28 -13.70 4.73
CA THR A 170 -3.50 -14.29 5.25
C THR A 170 -3.49 -14.31 6.78
N GLU A 171 -4.66 -14.44 7.40
CA GLU A 171 -4.91 -14.24 8.84
C GLU A 171 -4.00 -15.08 9.77
N ASN A 172 -3.49 -16.21 9.29
CA ASN A 172 -2.55 -17.07 10.03
C ASN A 172 -1.21 -17.23 9.31
N THR A 173 -0.89 -16.35 8.38
CA THR A 173 0.29 -16.47 7.52
C THR A 173 0.32 -17.81 6.76
N GLU A 174 -0.87 -18.34 6.39
CA GLU A 174 -0.94 -19.53 5.55
C GLU A 174 -0.27 -19.25 4.19
N TYR A 175 -0.44 -18.03 3.72
CA TYR A 175 0.16 -17.51 2.49
C TYR A 175 0.68 -16.09 2.66
N VAL A 176 1.81 -15.85 2.06
CA VAL A 176 2.27 -14.53 1.60
C VAL A 176 1.78 -14.38 0.17
N VAL A 177 1.03 -13.34 -0.13
CA VAL A 177 0.40 -13.19 -1.44
C VAL A 177 1.00 -11.99 -2.17
N ALA A 178 1.31 -12.20 -3.44
CA ALA A 178 1.88 -11.19 -4.31
C ALA A 178 1.16 -11.17 -5.66
N SER A 179 0.75 -9.98 -6.11
CA SER A 179 0.14 -9.77 -7.42
C SER A 179 1.08 -9.02 -8.34
N THR A 180 1.00 -9.30 -9.64
CA THR A 180 1.67 -8.45 -10.62
C THR A 180 0.96 -7.12 -10.74
N ARG A 181 1.72 -6.02 -10.70
CA ARG A 181 1.16 -4.69 -10.94
C ARG A 181 0.81 -4.48 -12.41
N PHE A 182 1.72 -4.85 -13.28
CA PHE A 182 1.52 -4.74 -14.72
C PHE A 182 1.30 -6.11 -15.34
N SER A 183 0.40 -6.19 -16.31
CA SER A 183 0.14 -7.42 -17.03
C SER A 183 1.36 -7.89 -17.82
N VAL A 184 1.50 -9.20 -17.95
CA VAL A 184 2.60 -9.85 -18.65
C VAL A 184 2.07 -10.76 -19.75
N PRO A 185 2.84 -11.01 -20.83
CA PRO A 185 2.46 -11.99 -21.83
C PRO A 185 2.51 -13.41 -21.23
N ILE A 186 1.41 -14.15 -21.36
CA ILE A 186 1.31 -15.56 -20.96
C ILE A 186 0.68 -16.34 -22.12
N PRO A 187 1.40 -17.23 -22.81
CA PRO A 187 2.83 -17.53 -22.63
C PRO A 187 3.72 -16.34 -22.99
N GLN A 188 4.88 -16.27 -22.34
CA GLN A 188 5.85 -15.20 -22.58
C GLN A 188 6.50 -15.39 -23.95
N ARG A 189 6.20 -14.51 -24.87
CA ARG A 189 6.74 -14.44 -26.23
C ARG A 189 6.50 -13.06 -26.83
N ASP A 190 7.20 -12.74 -27.86
CA ASP A 190 6.88 -11.57 -28.69
C ASP A 190 5.48 -11.74 -29.29
N MET A 191 4.70 -10.66 -29.27
CA MET A 191 3.36 -10.65 -29.81
C MET A 191 2.99 -9.26 -30.34
N SER A 192 2.03 -9.22 -31.26
CA SER A 192 1.54 -7.97 -31.80
C SER A 192 0.64 -7.23 -30.81
N ILE A 193 0.41 -5.93 -31.04
CA ILE A 193 -0.48 -5.13 -30.21
C ILE A 193 -1.94 -5.64 -30.26
N GLU A 194 -2.33 -6.24 -31.37
CA GLU A 194 -3.68 -6.83 -31.54
C GLU A 194 -3.88 -8.05 -30.64
N GLU A 195 -2.80 -8.76 -30.32
CA GLU A 195 -2.84 -9.92 -29.42
C GLU A 195 -2.83 -9.52 -27.93
N TYR A 196 -2.57 -8.23 -27.62
CA TYR A 196 -2.37 -7.75 -26.25
C TYR A 196 -3.47 -8.20 -25.29
N LYS A 197 -4.73 -7.86 -25.59
CA LYS A 197 -5.87 -8.15 -24.70
C LYS A 197 -6.08 -9.64 -24.42
N GLY A 198 -5.78 -10.48 -25.39
CA GLY A 198 -5.94 -11.93 -25.24
C GLY A 198 -4.80 -12.62 -24.48
N ASN A 199 -3.61 -12.10 -24.57
CA ASN A 199 -2.40 -12.79 -24.12
C ASN A 199 -1.67 -12.11 -22.95
N PHE A 200 -1.90 -10.82 -22.70
CA PHE A 200 -1.38 -10.17 -21.49
C PHE A 200 -2.32 -10.46 -20.31
N LYS A 201 -1.76 -11.00 -19.25
CA LYS A 201 -2.51 -11.46 -18.08
C LYS A 201 -1.89 -10.95 -16.81
N GLY A 202 -2.68 -10.87 -15.76
CA GLY A 202 -2.21 -10.72 -14.39
C GLY A 202 -1.95 -12.10 -13.76
N SER A 203 -1.06 -12.13 -12.78
CA SER A 203 -0.85 -13.31 -11.94
C SER A 203 -0.94 -12.93 -10.47
N ILE A 204 -1.55 -13.80 -9.67
CA ILE A 204 -1.62 -13.67 -8.22
C ILE A 204 -0.95 -14.92 -7.64
N SER A 205 0.18 -14.71 -6.99
CA SER A 205 1.02 -15.77 -6.43
C SER A 205 0.72 -15.99 -4.96
N PHE A 206 0.43 -17.22 -4.59
CA PHE A 206 0.25 -17.66 -3.21
C PHE A 206 1.51 -18.41 -2.77
N ILE A 207 2.25 -17.80 -1.85
CA ILE A 207 3.58 -18.24 -1.43
C ILE A 207 3.49 -18.81 -0.02
N ARG A 208 3.94 -20.05 0.16
CA ARG A 208 4.16 -20.65 1.47
C ARG A 208 5.45 -20.12 2.06
N ALA A 209 5.41 -19.73 3.33
CA ALA A 209 6.57 -19.23 4.08
C ALA A 209 6.67 -19.87 5.47
N ASP A 210 6.06 -21.06 5.63
CA ASP A 210 6.01 -21.84 6.86
C ASP A 210 7.36 -22.53 7.20
N ASP A 211 8.24 -22.66 6.21
CA ASP A 211 9.56 -23.27 6.33
C ASP A 211 10.64 -22.20 6.16
N PRO A 212 11.40 -21.86 7.21
CA PRO A 212 12.48 -20.87 7.14
C PRO A 212 13.52 -21.20 6.07
N GLY A 213 13.91 -20.19 5.28
CA GLY A 213 14.86 -20.34 4.18
C GLY A 213 14.28 -21.07 2.95
N ASN A 214 12.97 -21.29 2.88
CA ASN A 214 12.34 -22.04 1.80
C ASN A 214 10.95 -21.50 1.46
N MET A 215 10.88 -20.22 1.13
CA MET A 215 9.64 -19.66 0.52
C MET A 215 9.42 -20.32 -0.83
N ARG A 216 8.19 -20.76 -1.08
CA ARG A 216 7.81 -21.44 -2.33
C ARG A 216 6.41 -21.04 -2.80
N ILE A 217 6.28 -20.86 -4.09
CA ILE A 217 4.98 -20.60 -4.70
C ILE A 217 4.17 -21.90 -4.68
N ALA A 218 3.05 -21.88 -3.97
CA ALA A 218 2.15 -23.03 -3.91
C ALA A 218 1.31 -23.12 -5.20
N PHE A 219 0.81 -21.99 -5.67
CA PHE A 219 0.09 -21.84 -6.93
C PHE A 219 -0.02 -20.39 -7.35
N GLN A 220 -0.32 -20.17 -8.61
CA GLN A 220 -0.70 -18.86 -9.18
C GLN A 220 -2.10 -18.91 -9.74
N ILE A 221 -2.90 -17.87 -9.53
CA ILE A 221 -4.16 -17.65 -10.22
C ILE A 221 -3.92 -16.68 -11.36
N ILE A 222 -4.29 -17.08 -12.57
CA ILE A 222 -4.17 -16.24 -13.77
C ILE A 222 -5.48 -15.48 -13.96
N VAL A 223 -5.35 -14.15 -14.06
CA VAL A 223 -6.48 -13.21 -14.14
C VAL A 223 -6.33 -12.32 -15.39
N PRO A 224 -7.40 -11.61 -15.81
CA PRO A 224 -7.30 -10.63 -16.89
C PRO A 224 -6.15 -9.63 -16.68
N GLY A 225 -5.65 -9.09 -17.77
CA GLY A 225 -4.48 -8.21 -17.80
C GLY A 225 -4.73 -6.79 -17.33
N TYR A 226 -5.43 -6.63 -16.21
CA TYR A 226 -5.58 -5.35 -15.53
C TYR A 226 -4.35 -5.00 -14.71
N ASN A 227 -4.27 -3.75 -14.31
CA ASN A 227 -3.26 -3.26 -13.39
C ASN A 227 -3.74 -3.53 -11.96
N TYR A 228 -3.21 -4.57 -11.30
CA TYR A 228 -3.55 -4.90 -9.90
C TYR A 228 -2.60 -4.17 -8.96
N ASP A 229 -3.13 -3.32 -8.11
CA ASP A 229 -2.31 -2.42 -7.29
C ASP A 229 -2.21 -2.90 -5.83
N LEU A 230 -3.11 -2.48 -4.98
CA LEU A 230 -3.02 -2.82 -3.56
C LEU A 230 -3.91 -3.99 -3.19
N ALA A 231 -3.56 -4.63 -2.09
CA ALA A 231 -4.25 -5.80 -1.66
C ALA A 231 -4.33 -5.93 -0.14
N HIS A 232 -5.36 -6.62 0.34
CA HIS A 232 -5.51 -7.02 1.73
C HIS A 232 -6.15 -8.41 1.82
N ALA A 233 -5.73 -9.22 2.80
CA ALA A 233 -6.36 -10.50 3.07
C ALA A 233 -7.57 -10.34 4.00
N GLY A 234 -8.58 -11.15 3.75
CA GLY A 234 -9.73 -11.29 4.63
C GLY A 234 -9.36 -11.89 5.98
N LYS A 235 -10.15 -11.55 6.99
CA LYS A 235 -9.99 -12.03 8.36
C LYS A 235 -11.36 -12.35 8.97
N GLY A 236 -11.41 -13.18 9.99
CA GLY A 236 -12.69 -13.59 10.59
C GLY A 236 -13.66 -14.17 9.56
N PRO A 237 -14.85 -13.57 9.35
CA PRO A 237 -15.83 -14.07 8.37
C PRO A 237 -15.32 -14.05 6.93
N SER A 238 -14.45 -13.13 6.56
CA SER A 238 -13.84 -13.07 5.23
C SER A 238 -12.53 -13.85 5.12
N HIS A 239 -12.10 -14.57 6.14
CA HIS A 239 -10.95 -15.47 6.05
C HIS A 239 -11.15 -16.51 4.94
N GLY A 240 -10.16 -16.69 4.12
CA GLY A 240 -10.27 -17.50 2.89
C GLY A 240 -10.41 -16.66 1.62
N TRP A 241 -10.52 -15.36 1.79
CA TRP A 241 -10.59 -14.38 0.69
C TRP A 241 -9.41 -13.39 0.74
N ALA A 242 -9.13 -12.81 -0.41
CA ALA A 242 -8.17 -11.73 -0.58
C ALA A 242 -8.75 -10.72 -1.58
N PHE A 243 -8.46 -9.45 -1.39
CA PHE A 243 -9.05 -8.35 -2.15
C PHE A 243 -7.95 -7.52 -2.77
N PHE A 244 -8.06 -7.23 -4.07
CA PHE A 244 -7.06 -6.49 -4.85
C PHE A 244 -7.73 -5.36 -5.60
N THR A 245 -7.23 -4.14 -5.49
CA THR A 245 -7.68 -3.08 -6.38
C THR A 245 -7.19 -3.33 -7.80
N SER A 246 -8.04 -3.12 -8.78
CA SER A 246 -7.69 -3.28 -10.18
C SER A 246 -8.16 -2.11 -11.01
N TYR A 247 -7.25 -1.55 -11.82
CA TYR A 247 -7.50 -0.42 -12.70
C TYR A 247 -7.90 -0.91 -14.08
N ASN A 248 -9.18 -1.11 -14.32
CA ASN A 248 -9.64 -1.44 -15.66
C ASN A 248 -9.63 -0.21 -16.59
N SER A 249 -9.70 0.98 -16.01
CA SER A 249 -9.59 2.24 -16.72
C SER A 249 -8.19 2.47 -17.32
N GLU A 250 -7.16 1.85 -16.74
CA GLU A 250 -5.78 1.92 -17.21
C GLU A 250 -5.45 0.91 -18.33
N GLU A 251 -6.42 0.12 -18.76
CA GLU A 251 -6.30 -0.78 -19.91
C GLU A 251 -6.15 -0.02 -21.26
N ALA A 252 -6.20 1.29 -21.23
CA ALA A 252 -5.99 2.11 -22.41
C ALA A 252 -4.57 1.91 -22.96
N ASN A 253 -4.47 1.69 -24.26
CA ASN A 253 -3.21 1.53 -25.00
C ASN A 253 -2.42 2.84 -25.19
N THR A 254 -2.70 3.84 -24.40
CA THR A 254 -1.99 5.12 -24.37
C THR A 254 -1.38 5.30 -23.00
N LEU A 255 -0.15 5.78 -22.95
CA LEU A 255 0.61 5.95 -21.72
C LEU A 255 0.16 7.15 -20.86
N LEU A 256 -0.91 7.82 -21.23
CA LEU A 256 -1.41 8.98 -20.48
C LEU A 256 -2.51 8.56 -19.52
N GLU A 257 -2.29 8.75 -18.25
CA GLU A 257 -3.25 8.43 -17.17
C GLU A 257 -4.63 9.10 -17.40
N VAL A 258 -4.65 10.29 -17.99
CA VAL A 258 -5.90 10.96 -18.35
C VAL A 258 -6.76 10.16 -19.33
N ASN A 259 -6.17 9.33 -20.16
CA ASN A 259 -6.89 8.45 -21.07
C ASN A 259 -7.32 7.15 -20.40
N ALA A 260 -6.64 6.75 -19.35
CA ALA A 260 -6.99 5.59 -18.55
C ALA A 260 -8.26 5.83 -17.71
N SER A 261 -8.50 7.05 -17.27
CA SER A 261 -9.65 7.42 -16.44
C SER A 261 -10.96 7.64 -17.20
N GLN A 262 -11.24 6.82 -18.23
CA GLN A 262 -12.44 7.00 -19.07
C GLN A 262 -13.68 6.28 -18.53
N ARG A 263 -13.51 5.32 -17.61
CA ARG A 263 -14.64 4.58 -17.01
C ARG A 263 -15.04 5.20 -15.68
N ASP A 264 -16.30 5.09 -15.34
CA ASP A 264 -16.81 5.64 -14.08
C ASP A 264 -16.43 4.78 -12.88
N ARG A 265 -16.25 3.48 -13.09
CA ARG A 265 -15.89 2.52 -12.05
C ARG A 265 -14.79 1.59 -12.52
N ASP A 266 -13.93 1.29 -11.58
CA ASP A 266 -12.96 0.20 -11.62
C ASP A 266 -13.42 -0.94 -10.70
N PHE A 267 -12.53 -1.87 -10.34
CA PHE A 267 -12.92 -3.05 -9.58
C PHE A 267 -11.99 -3.31 -8.40
N ILE A 268 -12.53 -4.01 -7.40
CA ILE A 268 -11.78 -4.84 -6.48
C ILE A 268 -11.94 -6.28 -6.97
N ALA A 269 -10.84 -6.98 -7.23
CA ALA A 269 -10.86 -8.41 -7.45
C ALA A 269 -10.94 -9.11 -6.08
N ALA A 270 -12.07 -9.73 -5.80
CA ALA A 270 -12.26 -10.57 -4.62
C ALA A 270 -11.88 -12.01 -4.98
N VAL A 271 -10.82 -12.51 -4.38
CA VAL A 271 -10.23 -13.82 -4.68
C VAL A 271 -10.49 -14.77 -3.53
N ASN A 272 -11.24 -15.83 -3.82
CA ASN A 272 -11.49 -16.95 -2.92
C ASN A 272 -10.33 -17.95 -3.02
N TRP A 273 -9.31 -17.80 -2.18
CA TRP A 273 -8.15 -18.67 -2.21
C TRP A 273 -8.43 -20.07 -1.64
N ARG A 274 -9.44 -20.26 -0.79
CA ARG A 274 -9.87 -21.60 -0.38
C ARG A 274 -10.44 -22.37 -1.55
N ARG A 275 -11.22 -21.70 -2.41
CA ARG A 275 -11.70 -22.33 -3.65
C ARG A 275 -10.53 -22.72 -4.57
N ALA A 276 -9.50 -21.89 -4.62
CA ALA A 276 -8.28 -22.23 -5.36
C ALA A 276 -7.59 -23.48 -4.78
N GLU A 277 -7.47 -23.59 -3.45
CA GLU A 277 -6.95 -24.81 -2.79
C GLU A 277 -7.76 -26.06 -3.15
N GLU A 278 -9.09 -25.95 -3.16
CA GLU A 278 -9.95 -27.05 -3.58
C GLU A 278 -9.67 -27.49 -5.04
N CYS A 279 -9.48 -26.51 -5.94
CA CYS A 279 -9.15 -26.80 -7.33
C CYS A 279 -7.76 -27.44 -7.47
N VAL A 280 -6.79 -26.99 -6.70
CA VAL A 280 -5.48 -27.65 -6.63
C VAL A 280 -5.62 -29.09 -6.16
N ALA A 281 -6.38 -29.35 -5.11
CA ALA A 281 -6.63 -30.68 -4.57
C ALA A 281 -7.38 -31.61 -5.57
N GLN A 282 -8.19 -31.03 -6.45
CA GLN A 282 -8.87 -31.72 -7.53
C GLN A 282 -8.00 -31.95 -8.78
N GLY A 283 -6.76 -31.45 -8.78
CA GLY A 283 -5.85 -31.58 -9.92
C GLY A 283 -6.21 -30.70 -11.12
N LEU A 284 -6.92 -29.60 -10.89
CA LEU A 284 -7.34 -28.67 -11.97
C LEU A 284 -6.25 -27.68 -12.37
N GLY A 285 -5.15 -27.60 -11.60
CA GLY A 285 -4.02 -26.77 -11.96
C GLY A 285 -3.14 -27.37 -13.06
N ARG A 286 -2.43 -26.53 -13.77
CA ARG A 286 -1.45 -26.91 -14.79
C ARG A 286 -0.07 -26.43 -14.40
N GLU A 287 0.91 -27.34 -14.40
CA GLU A 287 2.31 -26.98 -14.30
C GLU A 287 2.74 -26.19 -15.53
N THR A 288 3.31 -25.01 -15.29
CA THR A 288 3.76 -24.11 -16.33
C THR A 288 5.23 -23.74 -16.03
N PRO A 289 6.13 -23.73 -17.04
CA PRO A 289 7.50 -23.25 -16.83
C PRO A 289 7.50 -21.85 -16.22
N ALA A 290 8.34 -21.64 -15.22
CA ALA A 290 8.50 -20.33 -14.60
C ALA A 290 9.18 -19.38 -15.59
N ASN A 291 8.49 -18.33 -15.98
CA ASN A 291 9.01 -17.30 -16.86
C ASN A 291 9.13 -15.98 -16.12
N TYR A 292 10.27 -15.35 -16.29
CA TYR A 292 10.58 -14.03 -15.72
C TYR A 292 10.56 -13.00 -16.84
N MET A 293 9.90 -11.86 -16.62
CA MET A 293 9.65 -10.85 -17.66
C MET A 293 10.88 -10.44 -18.46
N HIS A 294 12.00 -10.42 -17.84
CA HIS A 294 13.25 -9.97 -18.45
C HIS A 294 14.04 -11.08 -19.15
N ASN A 295 13.60 -12.32 -19.13
CA ASN A 295 14.27 -13.39 -19.84
C ASN A 295 14.31 -13.18 -21.35
N HIS A 296 13.37 -12.39 -21.89
CA HIS A 296 13.33 -12.07 -23.30
C HIS A 296 14.18 -10.82 -23.70
N MET A 297 14.76 -10.13 -22.73
CA MET A 297 15.55 -8.93 -22.96
C MET A 297 16.95 -9.17 -23.55
N GLY A 298 17.33 -10.42 -23.78
CA GLY A 298 18.59 -10.80 -24.42
C GLY A 298 18.98 -12.24 -24.11
N GLU A 299 19.50 -12.93 -25.10
CA GLU A 299 19.89 -14.34 -25.02
C GLU A 299 21.06 -14.60 -24.04
N ASP A 300 21.85 -13.57 -23.74
CA ASP A 300 23.03 -13.67 -22.87
C ASP A 300 22.73 -13.54 -21.38
N ARG A 301 21.50 -13.30 -21.01
CA ARG A 301 21.09 -13.15 -19.61
C ARG A 301 20.55 -14.46 -19.08
N VAL A 302 21.43 -15.24 -18.51
CA VAL A 302 21.08 -16.52 -17.90
C VAL A 302 20.23 -16.26 -16.66
N ALA A 303 19.05 -16.88 -16.58
CA ALA A 303 18.28 -16.92 -15.36
C ALA A 303 19.12 -17.59 -14.27
N VAL A 304 19.42 -16.86 -13.21
CA VAL A 304 20.25 -17.36 -12.11
C VAL A 304 19.39 -17.97 -11.00
N SER A 305 18.07 -17.72 -11.02
CA SER A 305 17.15 -18.30 -10.06
C SER A 305 16.81 -19.74 -10.44
N GLU A 306 17.54 -20.69 -9.91
CA GLU A 306 17.20 -22.11 -9.99
C GLU A 306 16.08 -22.52 -9.02
N ARG A 307 15.61 -21.59 -8.16
CA ARG A 307 14.67 -21.90 -7.08
C ARG A 307 13.27 -22.22 -7.56
N VAL A 308 12.80 -21.55 -8.62
CA VAL A 308 11.49 -21.78 -9.20
C VAL A 308 11.63 -22.08 -10.69
N THR A 309 11.48 -23.33 -11.06
CA THR A 309 11.58 -23.79 -12.46
C THR A 309 10.21 -23.98 -13.11
N SER A 310 9.19 -24.27 -12.31
CA SER A 310 7.79 -24.35 -12.74
C SER A 310 6.87 -23.85 -11.64
N VAL A 311 5.67 -23.45 -12.01
CA VAL A 311 4.60 -23.06 -11.09
C VAL A 311 3.30 -23.72 -11.50
N LEU A 312 2.53 -24.12 -10.50
CA LEU A 312 1.16 -24.60 -10.69
C LEU A 312 0.24 -23.41 -10.93
N GLN A 313 -0.34 -23.31 -12.12
CA GLN A 313 -1.26 -22.24 -12.49
C GLN A 313 -2.70 -22.74 -12.53
N LEU A 314 -3.58 -21.93 -11.98
CA LEU A 314 -5.04 -22.08 -12.07
C LEU A 314 -5.59 -21.01 -13.01
N ASP A 315 -6.42 -21.41 -13.94
CA ASP A 315 -7.18 -20.50 -14.79
C ASP A 315 -8.66 -20.49 -14.38
N LEU A 316 -9.35 -19.42 -14.76
CA LEU A 316 -10.75 -19.17 -14.38
C LEU A 316 -11.74 -20.13 -15.06
N ALA A 317 -11.39 -20.71 -16.18
CA ALA A 317 -12.26 -21.64 -16.92
C ALA A 317 -12.25 -23.03 -16.28
N SER A 318 -11.07 -23.49 -15.84
CA SER A 318 -10.93 -24.79 -15.17
C SER A 318 -11.37 -24.75 -13.71
N CYS A 319 -11.27 -23.61 -13.05
CA CYS A 319 -11.67 -23.42 -11.66
C CYS A 319 -12.60 -22.22 -11.49
N THR A 320 -13.87 -22.42 -11.63
CA THR A 320 -14.88 -21.36 -11.46
C THR A 320 -15.10 -21.02 -9.99
N GLY A 321 -15.50 -19.77 -9.71
CA GLY A 321 -15.80 -19.30 -8.36
C GLY A 321 -14.57 -18.88 -7.55
N MET A 322 -13.39 -18.79 -8.17
CA MET A 322 -12.20 -18.25 -7.51
C MET A 322 -12.18 -16.73 -7.45
N VAL A 323 -12.71 -16.04 -8.45
CA VAL A 323 -12.58 -14.58 -8.56
C VAL A 323 -13.92 -13.95 -8.91
N TYR A 324 -14.20 -12.82 -8.25
CA TYR A 324 -15.34 -11.95 -8.51
C TYR A 324 -14.85 -10.50 -8.57
N TYR A 325 -15.49 -9.65 -9.37
CA TYR A 325 -15.22 -8.23 -9.39
C TYR A 325 -16.29 -7.47 -8.61
N LEU A 326 -15.81 -6.62 -7.68
CA LEU A 326 -16.63 -5.68 -6.92
C LEU A 326 -16.42 -4.30 -7.51
N PRO A 327 -17.44 -3.67 -8.11
CA PRO A 327 -17.29 -2.32 -8.65
C PRO A 327 -16.92 -1.32 -7.54
N THR A 328 -16.02 -0.39 -7.87
CA THR A 328 -15.58 0.68 -6.96
C THR A 328 -15.35 1.96 -7.76
N PRO A 329 -15.34 3.15 -7.12
CA PRO A 329 -15.07 4.40 -7.81
C PRO A 329 -13.69 4.44 -8.48
N LYS A 330 -13.57 5.36 -9.43
CA LYS A 330 -12.42 5.53 -10.32
C LYS A 330 -11.07 5.46 -9.66
N SER A 331 -10.17 4.69 -10.30
CA SER A 331 -8.77 4.57 -9.96
C SER A 331 -8.57 4.17 -8.49
N PRO A 332 -9.10 3.01 -8.07
CA PRO A 332 -8.92 2.56 -6.71
C PRO A 332 -7.43 2.34 -6.43
N HIS A 333 -7.02 2.62 -5.18
CA HIS A 333 -5.65 2.40 -4.73
C HIS A 333 -5.64 1.50 -3.50
N GLY A 334 -6.01 2.01 -2.32
CA GLY A 334 -6.14 1.19 -1.13
C GLY A 334 -7.37 0.28 -1.17
N VAL A 335 -7.24 -0.92 -0.64
CA VAL A 335 -8.33 -1.78 -0.20
C VAL A 335 -7.97 -2.32 1.16
N ASP A 336 -8.74 -1.97 2.18
CA ASP A 336 -8.43 -2.24 3.57
C ASP A 336 -9.63 -2.86 4.28
N ILE A 337 -9.38 -3.85 5.16
CA ILE A 337 -10.43 -4.63 5.78
C ILE A 337 -10.44 -4.33 7.27
N ASP A 338 -11.62 -4.00 7.80
CA ASP A 338 -11.79 -3.69 9.21
C ASP A 338 -11.44 -4.89 10.12
N PRO A 339 -11.15 -4.68 11.41
CA PRO A 339 -10.77 -5.74 12.33
C PRO A 339 -11.80 -6.86 12.50
N SER A 340 -13.09 -6.59 12.22
CA SER A 340 -14.13 -7.62 12.26
C SER A 340 -14.08 -8.55 11.03
N GLY A 341 -13.48 -8.10 9.93
CA GLY A 341 -13.47 -8.81 8.65
C GLY A 341 -14.74 -8.68 7.84
N GLU A 342 -15.68 -7.83 8.29
CA GLU A 342 -16.96 -7.61 7.62
C GLU A 342 -16.91 -6.46 6.62
N TYR A 343 -16.18 -5.38 6.93
CA TYR A 343 -16.18 -4.18 6.11
C TYR A 343 -14.90 -4.03 5.31
N ILE A 344 -15.05 -3.75 4.02
CA ILE A 344 -13.98 -3.61 3.06
C ILE A 344 -14.07 -2.19 2.49
N ALA A 345 -13.14 -1.33 2.92
CA ALA A 345 -13.04 0.05 2.45
C ALA A 345 -12.12 0.14 1.24
N ALA A 346 -12.47 0.96 0.26
CA ALA A 346 -11.62 1.21 -0.90
C ALA A 346 -11.42 2.71 -1.13
N GLY A 347 -10.19 3.09 -1.49
CA GLY A 347 -9.84 4.46 -1.83
C GLY A 347 -9.69 4.65 -3.34
N GLY A 348 -10.55 5.46 -3.94
CA GLY A 348 -10.43 5.84 -5.36
C GLY A 348 -9.74 7.19 -5.52
N LYS A 349 -8.52 7.23 -6.06
CA LYS A 349 -7.72 8.47 -6.22
C LYS A 349 -8.47 9.61 -6.92
N LEU A 350 -9.36 9.27 -7.84
CA LEU A 350 -10.09 10.22 -8.68
C LEU A 350 -11.56 10.37 -8.30
N ALA A 351 -11.95 9.90 -7.12
CA ALA A 351 -13.30 10.03 -6.59
C ALA A 351 -13.27 10.55 -5.15
N ALA A 352 -14.11 11.54 -4.84
CA ALA A 352 -14.23 12.10 -3.50
C ALA A 352 -15.24 11.29 -2.65
N VAL A 353 -15.03 9.98 -2.58
CA VAL A 353 -15.87 9.04 -1.82
C VAL A 353 -15.06 7.84 -1.39
N ILE A 354 -15.33 7.28 -0.21
CA ILE A 354 -14.79 6.01 0.24
C ILE A 354 -15.96 5.03 0.29
N PRO A 355 -16.12 4.13 -0.69
CA PRO A 355 -17.10 3.06 -0.59
C PRO A 355 -16.65 2.04 0.45
N VAL A 356 -17.61 1.52 1.18
CA VAL A 356 -17.42 0.43 2.14
C VAL A 356 -18.34 -0.70 1.76
N HIS A 357 -17.78 -1.82 1.35
CA HIS A 357 -18.51 -3.03 1.00
C HIS A 357 -18.72 -3.91 2.25
N SER A 358 -19.79 -4.69 2.26
CA SER A 358 -20.09 -5.69 3.30
C SER A 358 -19.77 -7.08 2.78
N PHE A 359 -18.94 -7.82 3.49
CA PHE A 359 -18.61 -9.20 3.13
C PHE A 359 -19.86 -10.09 3.15
N THR A 360 -20.72 -9.93 4.15
CA THR A 360 -22.01 -10.64 4.23
C THR A 360 -22.87 -10.39 2.98
N LYS A 361 -22.95 -9.16 2.50
CA LYS A 361 -23.68 -8.81 1.28
C LYS A 361 -23.00 -9.35 0.02
N ILE A 362 -21.68 -9.35 -0.03
CA ILE A 362 -20.91 -9.95 -1.13
C ILE A 362 -21.27 -11.43 -1.25
N MET A 363 -21.24 -12.18 -0.14
CA MET A 363 -21.57 -13.61 -0.15
C MET A 363 -23.01 -13.85 -0.57
N ALA A 364 -23.95 -13.05 -0.08
CA ALA A 364 -25.36 -13.14 -0.48
C ALA A 364 -25.57 -12.85 -1.97
N ALA A 365 -24.87 -11.85 -2.52
CA ALA A 365 -24.94 -11.54 -3.95
C ALA A 365 -24.33 -12.66 -4.82
N ILE A 366 -23.25 -13.28 -4.38
CA ILE A 366 -22.65 -14.44 -5.06
C ILE A 366 -23.62 -15.62 -5.06
N GLU A 367 -24.22 -15.95 -3.92
CA GLU A 367 -25.18 -17.05 -3.79
C GLU A 367 -26.44 -16.82 -4.65
N ALA A 368 -26.94 -15.59 -4.67
CA ALA A 368 -28.07 -15.18 -5.49
C ALA A 368 -27.73 -15.02 -6.99
N GLN A 369 -26.46 -15.09 -7.36
CA GLN A 369 -25.95 -14.77 -8.71
C GLN A 369 -26.39 -13.36 -9.18
N ASP A 370 -26.38 -12.41 -8.27
CA ASP A 370 -26.76 -11.02 -8.54
C ASP A 370 -25.63 -10.24 -9.22
N PHE A 371 -25.41 -10.60 -10.49
CA PHE A 371 -24.34 -10.08 -11.31
C PHE A 371 -24.84 -8.98 -12.25
N ASP A 372 -24.00 -7.97 -12.48
CA ASP A 372 -24.24 -6.93 -13.48
C ASP A 372 -23.78 -7.39 -14.87
N GLN A 373 -22.61 -8.02 -14.94
CA GLN A 373 -22.00 -8.50 -16.18
C GLN A 373 -20.98 -9.60 -15.89
N VAL A 374 -20.38 -10.15 -16.95
CA VAL A 374 -19.24 -11.07 -16.86
C VAL A 374 -18.11 -10.52 -17.74
N ILE A 375 -16.92 -10.37 -17.17
CA ILE A 375 -15.73 -9.88 -17.87
C ILE A 375 -14.68 -10.99 -17.90
N GLU A 376 -14.32 -11.47 -19.07
CA GLU A 376 -13.35 -12.56 -19.27
C GLU A 376 -13.59 -13.79 -18.36
N GLY A 377 -14.84 -14.12 -18.12
CA GLY A 377 -15.25 -15.23 -17.27
C GLY A 377 -15.40 -14.90 -15.78
N ILE A 378 -15.10 -13.67 -15.36
CA ILE A 378 -15.28 -13.20 -13.97
C ILE A 378 -16.63 -12.50 -13.83
N PRO A 379 -17.52 -12.97 -12.92
CA PRO A 379 -18.74 -12.25 -12.59
C PRO A 379 -18.45 -10.91 -11.91
N VAL A 380 -19.12 -9.85 -12.34
CA VAL A 380 -19.11 -8.54 -11.73
C VAL A 380 -20.37 -8.40 -10.89
N LEU A 381 -20.23 -8.18 -9.57
CA LEU A 381 -21.36 -7.98 -8.68
C LEU A 381 -21.98 -6.60 -8.89
N LYS A 382 -23.25 -6.42 -8.53
CA LYS A 382 -23.87 -5.10 -8.56
C LYS A 382 -23.38 -4.26 -7.38
N TYR A 383 -23.00 -3.03 -7.66
CA TYR A 383 -22.45 -2.11 -6.66
C TYR A 383 -23.37 -1.94 -5.45
N GLU A 384 -24.64 -1.66 -5.71
CA GLU A 384 -25.65 -1.39 -4.69
C GLU A 384 -25.95 -2.61 -3.82
N SER A 385 -25.81 -3.81 -4.38
CA SER A 385 -26.08 -5.08 -3.66
C SER A 385 -25.03 -5.42 -2.62
N ILE A 386 -23.81 -4.94 -2.79
CA ILE A 386 -22.67 -5.25 -1.93
C ILE A 386 -22.27 -4.11 -0.99
N LEU A 387 -22.86 -2.92 -1.19
CA LEU A 387 -22.48 -1.72 -0.47
C LEU A 387 -23.04 -1.73 0.97
N ALA A 388 -22.15 -1.54 1.96
CA ALA A 388 -22.55 -1.24 3.34
C ALA A 388 -22.89 0.24 3.51
N GLY A 389 -22.10 1.11 2.87
CA GLY A 389 -22.29 2.54 2.84
C GLY A 389 -21.13 3.27 2.18
N GLU A 390 -21.20 4.59 2.17
CA GLU A 390 -20.21 5.46 1.58
C GLU A 390 -19.84 6.58 2.54
N VAL A 391 -18.54 6.83 2.71
CA VAL A 391 -18.07 8.04 3.37
C VAL A 391 -18.05 9.13 2.31
N LEU A 392 -19.00 10.05 2.41
CA LEU A 392 -19.19 11.14 1.45
C LEU A 392 -18.30 12.33 1.81
N GLU A 393 -17.79 13.01 0.76
CA GLU A 393 -16.97 14.22 0.90
C GLU A 393 -15.78 14.06 1.87
N PRO A 394 -15.04 12.92 1.84
CA PRO A 394 -13.91 12.73 2.73
C PRO A 394 -12.78 13.72 2.44
N GLY A 395 -12.68 14.21 1.23
CA GLY A 395 -11.59 14.98 0.64
C GLY A 395 -11.23 14.44 -0.73
N LEU A 396 -10.14 14.90 -1.30
CA LEU A 396 -9.69 14.47 -2.62
C LEU A 396 -8.53 13.47 -2.53
N GLY A 397 -8.63 12.42 -3.33
CA GLY A 397 -7.60 11.39 -3.44
C GLY A 397 -7.53 10.45 -2.24
N PRO A 398 -8.63 9.81 -1.81
CA PRO A 398 -8.55 8.78 -0.78
C PRO A 398 -7.65 7.63 -1.26
N LEU A 399 -6.69 7.21 -0.41
CA LEU A 399 -5.74 6.15 -0.75
C LEU A 399 -5.87 4.95 0.19
N HIS A 400 -5.27 5.02 1.37
CA HIS A 400 -5.21 3.92 2.33
C HIS A 400 -6.10 4.20 3.53
N THR A 401 -6.63 3.13 4.10
CA THR A 401 -7.42 3.18 5.33
C THR A 401 -6.83 2.24 6.38
N GLU A 402 -6.76 2.71 7.63
CA GLU A 402 -6.47 1.89 8.79
C GLU A 402 -7.59 2.00 9.81
N PHE A 403 -7.71 1.02 10.69
CA PHE A 403 -8.78 0.95 11.67
C PHE A 403 -8.24 0.88 13.10
N ASP A 404 -8.93 1.53 14.04
CA ASP A 404 -8.49 1.60 15.44
C ASP A 404 -9.06 0.48 16.33
N GLY A 405 -9.94 -0.34 15.80
CA GLY A 405 -10.67 -1.35 16.58
C GLY A 405 -11.71 -0.78 17.55
N LYS A 406 -11.95 0.54 17.54
CA LYS A 406 -12.92 1.24 18.40
C LYS A 406 -14.13 1.78 17.62
N GLY A 407 -14.23 1.41 16.36
CA GLY A 407 -15.33 1.79 15.48
C GLY A 407 -15.02 2.94 14.54
N TYR A 408 -13.75 3.28 14.35
CA TYR A 408 -13.35 4.32 13.42
C TYR A 408 -12.37 3.80 12.36
N GLY A 409 -12.53 4.30 11.15
CA GLY A 409 -11.57 4.23 10.07
C GLY A 409 -10.83 5.56 9.89
N TYR A 410 -9.59 5.48 9.46
CA TYR A 410 -8.71 6.61 9.18
C TYR A 410 -8.19 6.47 7.76
N THR A 411 -8.46 7.46 6.92
CA THR A 411 -8.08 7.39 5.50
C THR A 411 -7.21 8.58 5.12
N THR A 412 -6.13 8.31 4.40
CA THR A 412 -5.27 9.35 3.84
C THR A 412 -5.88 9.96 2.59
N MET A 413 -5.86 11.29 2.51
CA MET A 413 -6.33 12.07 1.35
C MET A 413 -5.11 12.63 0.60
N PHE A 414 -4.66 11.91 -0.42
CA PHE A 414 -3.43 12.22 -1.15
C PHE A 414 -3.41 13.64 -1.75
N ILE A 415 -4.51 14.06 -2.37
CA ILE A 415 -4.60 15.38 -3.00
C ILE A 415 -4.87 16.46 -1.97
N SER A 416 -5.73 16.20 -1.00
CA SER A 416 -6.07 17.16 0.06
C SER A 416 -4.98 17.30 1.13
N SER A 417 -4.02 16.36 1.21
CA SER A 417 -2.93 16.35 2.20
C SER A 417 -3.44 16.37 3.64
N GLU A 418 -4.35 15.47 3.95
CA GLU A 418 -4.94 15.30 5.27
C GLU A 418 -5.19 13.82 5.61
N VAL A 419 -5.37 13.53 6.88
CA VAL A 419 -5.95 12.27 7.36
C VAL A 419 -7.36 12.57 7.85
N VAL A 420 -8.30 11.73 7.45
CA VAL A 420 -9.72 11.85 7.79
C VAL A 420 -10.13 10.70 8.68
N LYS A 421 -10.70 11.00 9.85
CA LYS A 421 -11.32 10.04 10.77
C LYS A 421 -12.81 9.96 10.45
N TRP A 422 -13.33 8.75 10.26
CA TRP A 422 -14.75 8.50 9.99
C TRP A 422 -15.27 7.32 10.80
N GLN A 423 -16.57 7.32 11.08
CA GLN A 423 -17.21 6.35 11.95
C GLN A 423 -17.82 5.19 11.16
N ILE A 424 -17.48 3.95 11.53
CA ILE A 424 -18.08 2.73 10.99
C ILE A 424 -19.57 2.68 11.36
N GLY A 425 -20.39 2.31 10.38
CA GLY A 425 -21.85 2.17 10.54
C GLY A 425 -22.63 3.45 10.24
N THR A 426 -22.14 4.63 10.60
CA THR A 426 -22.74 5.91 10.18
C THR A 426 -22.10 6.46 8.90
N TRP A 427 -20.86 6.04 8.63
CA TRP A 427 -20.06 6.46 7.47
C TRP A 427 -19.79 7.97 7.41
N GLN A 428 -19.86 8.64 8.55
CA GLN A 428 -19.68 10.08 8.66
C GLN A 428 -18.24 10.43 9.02
N VAL A 429 -17.70 11.46 8.36
CA VAL A 429 -16.45 12.10 8.76
C VAL A 429 -16.68 12.81 10.10
N VAL A 430 -15.86 12.49 11.10
CA VAL A 430 -15.96 13.04 12.46
C VAL A 430 -14.80 13.94 12.82
N ASP A 431 -13.66 13.82 12.13
CA ASP A 431 -12.49 14.65 12.33
C ASP A 431 -11.56 14.66 11.12
N ARG A 432 -10.70 15.69 11.02
CA ARG A 432 -9.66 15.85 10.00
C ARG A 432 -8.41 16.46 10.62
N ILE A 433 -7.25 16.03 10.16
CA ILE A 433 -5.99 16.64 10.53
C ILE A 433 -5.14 16.87 9.27
N PRO A 434 -4.66 18.11 9.04
CA PRO A 434 -3.73 18.36 7.95
C PRO A 434 -2.40 17.68 8.25
N VAL A 435 -1.79 17.10 7.21
CA VAL A 435 -0.49 16.43 7.26
C VAL A 435 0.37 16.93 6.10
N HIS A 436 1.58 16.43 5.99
CA HIS A 436 2.45 16.82 4.89
C HIS A 436 1.92 16.36 3.55
N TYR A 437 2.35 17.07 2.54
CA TYR A 437 1.85 17.05 1.19
C TYR A 437 1.87 15.67 0.56
N SER A 438 0.76 15.38 -0.11
CA SER A 438 0.57 14.12 -0.82
C SER A 438 0.82 12.90 0.07
N VAL A 439 0.19 12.89 1.24
CA VAL A 439 0.21 11.75 2.14
C VAL A 439 -0.29 10.50 1.42
N GLY A 440 0.48 9.43 1.51
CA GLY A 440 0.11 8.15 0.90
C GLY A 440 -0.25 7.12 1.95
N HIS A 441 0.77 6.58 2.58
CA HIS A 441 0.64 5.50 3.53
C HIS A 441 0.28 5.98 4.93
N LEU A 442 -0.35 5.11 5.68
CA LEU A 442 -0.56 5.27 7.12
C LEU A 442 -0.45 3.90 7.78
N MET A 443 -0.23 3.91 9.09
CA MET A 443 -0.22 2.71 9.90
C MET A 443 -0.73 3.00 11.31
N ILE A 444 -1.43 2.03 11.89
CA ILE A 444 -1.79 1.98 13.30
C ILE A 444 -1.14 0.73 13.88
N PRO A 445 -0.52 0.75 15.09
CA PRO A 445 0.04 -0.46 15.66
C PRO A 445 -0.98 -1.60 15.71
N GLY A 446 -0.73 -2.66 14.96
CA GLY A 446 -1.65 -3.78 14.77
C GLY A 446 -2.86 -3.49 13.89
N GLY A 447 -2.87 -2.40 13.10
CA GLY A 447 -4.02 -1.96 12.29
C GLY A 447 -4.49 -2.99 11.26
N ASP A 448 -3.58 -3.71 10.63
CA ASP A 448 -3.91 -4.82 9.71
C ASP A 448 -4.43 -6.09 10.41
N SER A 449 -4.40 -6.13 11.74
CA SER A 449 -4.80 -7.29 12.52
C SER A 449 -6.24 -7.19 13.04
N ARG A 450 -6.69 -8.22 13.74
CA ARG A 450 -7.97 -8.20 14.47
C ARG A 450 -7.95 -7.40 15.76
N GLN A 451 -6.76 -6.97 16.21
CA GLN A 451 -6.57 -6.29 17.51
C GLN A 451 -5.67 -5.07 17.37
N PRO A 452 -6.08 -4.04 16.64
CA PRO A 452 -5.33 -2.78 16.58
C PRO A 452 -5.30 -2.08 17.93
N SER A 453 -4.20 -1.37 18.21
CA SER A 453 -4.06 -0.69 19.52
C SER A 453 -4.96 0.54 19.66
N GLY A 454 -5.26 1.21 18.55
CA GLY A 454 -6.07 2.43 18.52
C GLY A 454 -5.50 3.59 19.36
N LYS A 455 -4.16 3.68 19.49
CA LYS A 455 -3.48 4.70 20.28
C LYS A 455 -2.77 5.73 19.41
N TYR A 456 -2.00 5.27 18.44
CA TYR A 456 -1.23 6.10 17.53
C TYR A 456 -1.58 5.78 16.09
N LEU A 457 -1.45 6.80 15.25
CA LEU A 457 -1.44 6.68 13.81
C LEU A 457 -0.16 7.34 13.31
N VAL A 458 0.52 6.71 12.38
CA VAL A 458 1.64 7.30 11.64
C VAL A 458 1.21 7.52 10.20
N SER A 459 1.36 8.74 9.71
CA SER A 459 1.19 9.09 8.30
C SER A 459 2.54 9.29 7.64
N LEU A 460 2.64 8.89 6.36
CA LEU A 460 3.87 8.99 5.57
C LEU A 460 3.64 9.87 4.35
N ASN A 461 4.42 10.93 4.19
CA ASN A 461 4.35 11.76 3.00
C ASN A 461 5.04 11.06 1.80
N LYS A 462 4.44 11.19 0.63
CA LYS A 462 4.98 10.62 -0.63
C LYS A 462 5.85 11.59 -1.42
N ILE A 463 5.62 12.88 -1.25
CA ILE A 463 6.32 13.94 -1.99
C ILE A 463 6.91 14.92 -0.99
N THR A 464 8.20 15.13 -1.07
CA THR A 464 8.96 15.88 -0.06
C THR A 464 9.19 17.35 -0.38
N LYS A 465 9.11 17.74 -1.63
CA LYS A 465 9.53 19.06 -2.12
C LYS A 465 8.47 20.16 -2.09
N ASP A 466 7.25 19.80 -1.76
CA ASP A 466 6.11 20.70 -1.81
C ASP A 466 6.17 21.83 -0.79
N ARG A 467 6.74 21.57 0.38
CA ARG A 467 6.90 22.57 1.45
C ARG A 467 7.64 23.83 0.98
N TYR A 468 8.47 23.70 -0.03
CA TYR A 468 9.32 24.77 -0.55
C TYR A 468 9.14 25.03 -2.04
N LEU A 469 8.10 24.54 -2.64
CA LEU A 469 7.80 24.84 -4.04
C LEU A 469 7.51 26.35 -4.23
N PRO A 470 8.03 26.95 -5.29
CA PRO A 470 8.91 26.42 -6.33
C PRO A 470 10.41 26.58 -6.03
N THR A 471 10.80 27.08 -4.87
CA THR A 471 12.13 27.60 -4.60
C THR A 471 12.70 27.11 -3.28
N GLY A 472 13.16 26.00 -3.11
CA GLY A 472 13.80 25.53 -1.90
C GLY A 472 14.41 24.16 -2.11
N PRO A 473 15.29 23.73 -1.21
CA PRO A 473 15.81 22.38 -1.21
C PRO A 473 14.68 21.40 -0.91
N GLU A 474 14.74 20.23 -1.48
CA GLU A 474 13.91 19.11 -1.07
C GLU A 474 14.23 18.75 0.38
N LEU A 475 13.20 18.49 1.18
CA LEU A 475 13.38 17.93 2.51
C LEU A 475 13.52 16.41 2.42
N ALA A 476 14.12 15.83 3.44
CA ALA A 476 14.02 14.39 3.63
C ALA A 476 12.54 14.01 3.81
N GLN A 477 12.19 12.82 3.36
CA GLN A 477 10.87 12.25 3.61
C GLN A 477 10.65 12.15 5.11
N SER A 478 9.41 12.31 5.55
CA SER A 478 9.07 12.31 6.96
C SER A 478 7.79 11.53 7.23
N ALA A 479 7.68 11.13 8.48
CA ALA A 479 6.48 10.56 9.06
C ALA A 479 5.96 11.47 10.16
N GLU A 480 4.64 11.49 10.32
CA GLU A 480 3.95 12.23 11.36
C GLU A 480 3.26 11.27 12.31
N LEU A 481 3.58 11.39 13.60
CA LEU A 481 2.92 10.63 14.66
C LEU A 481 1.73 11.41 15.19
N ILE A 482 0.57 10.77 15.16
CA ILE A 482 -0.72 11.35 15.53
C ILE A 482 -1.31 10.53 16.67
N ASP A 483 -1.72 11.19 17.75
CA ASP A 483 -2.52 10.61 18.84
C ASP A 483 -3.98 10.52 18.39
N ILE A 484 -4.54 9.32 18.44
CA ILE A 484 -5.92 9.01 18.06
C ILE A 484 -6.76 8.50 19.23
N THR A 485 -6.29 8.68 20.46
CA THR A 485 -7.01 8.24 21.65
C THR A 485 -8.23 9.08 21.98
N GLY A 486 -8.23 10.35 21.59
CA GLY A 486 -9.32 11.29 21.85
C GLY A 486 -10.35 11.36 20.72
N ASP A 487 -11.36 12.18 20.95
CA ASP A 487 -12.36 12.51 19.91
C ASP A 487 -11.72 13.19 18.70
N LYS A 488 -10.72 14.04 18.97
CA LYS A 488 -9.93 14.75 17.97
C LYS A 488 -8.53 14.16 17.84
N MET A 489 -8.06 14.04 16.61
CA MET A 489 -6.70 13.68 16.30
C MET A 489 -5.75 14.81 16.70
N ARG A 490 -4.56 14.45 17.22
CA ARG A 490 -3.57 15.42 17.66
C ARG A 490 -2.18 15.05 17.15
N MET A 491 -1.55 15.97 16.41
CA MET A 491 -0.17 15.82 15.99
C MET A 491 0.76 15.83 17.20
N LEU A 492 1.63 14.83 17.31
CA LEU A 492 2.60 14.70 18.38
C LEU A 492 4.02 15.02 17.92
N LEU A 493 4.42 14.45 16.80
CA LEU A 493 5.80 14.46 16.34
C LEU A 493 5.85 14.33 14.82
N GLU A 494 6.77 15.04 14.20
CA GLU A 494 7.28 14.75 12.87
C GLU A 494 8.71 14.25 12.97
N PHE A 495 9.06 13.19 12.26
CA PHE A 495 10.40 12.64 12.27
C PHE A 495 10.83 12.20 10.86
N PRO A 496 12.13 12.33 10.52
CA PRO A 496 12.63 11.95 9.21
C PRO A 496 12.59 10.43 9.02
N THR A 497 12.30 10.01 7.80
CA THR A 497 12.41 8.61 7.36
C THR A 497 13.54 8.49 6.34
N MET A 498 14.03 7.27 6.15
CA MET A 498 14.95 6.94 5.04
C MET A 498 14.08 6.56 3.83
N GLY A 499 14.23 7.31 2.74
CA GLY A 499 13.34 7.11 1.69
C GLY A 499 13.78 7.16 0.28
#